data_066972fc10e9ad5e867bd624b58d7587
#
_entry.id   066972fc10e9ad5e867bd624b58d7587
#
_cell.length_a   1.000
_cell.length_b   1.000
_cell.length_c   1.000
_cell.angle_alpha   90.00
_cell.angle_beta   90.00
_cell.angle_gamma   90.00
#
_symmetry.space_group_name_H-M   'P 1'
#
loop_
_entity.id
_entity.type
_entity.pdbx_description
1 polymer ?
#
loop_
_entity_poly.entity_id
_entity_poly.type
_entity_poly.pdbx_seq_one_letter_code
_entity_poly.pdbx_strand_id
1 'polypeptide(L)'
;MDYSPGLRGVIAGETAISTVGKEGTSLRYRGYDATELTSENTYEEVASLILTDILKDKNFKKSFSKYYLETTKDAKLNDLLIEIKEKLHPMDVVRTIVSYKGELTTLKKPILDNEDKIELSARITAIVCYIIASYHQESCDELDMQYVVASSLLPNGASKEKLEALDLSLIHI
;
A
#
# COMPACT_ATOMS: atom_id res chain seq x y z
N MET A 1 -33.23 23.40 8.03
CA MET A 1 -31.99 22.56 8.07
C MET A 1 -31.38 22.76 9.46
N ASP A 2 -31.35 21.73 10.26
CA ASP A 2 -30.70 21.81 11.56
C ASP A 2 -29.20 21.96 11.37
N TYR A 3 -28.62 22.97 11.95
CA TYR A 3 -27.17 23.20 11.93
C TYR A 3 -26.47 22.11 12.75
N SER A 4 -25.63 21.29 12.08
CA SER A 4 -24.82 20.27 12.74
C SER A 4 -23.36 20.69 12.74
N PRO A 5 -22.79 21.11 13.88
CA PRO A 5 -21.39 21.49 13.95
C PRO A 5 -20.49 20.26 13.72
N GLY A 6 -19.47 20.40 12.87
CA GLY A 6 -18.45 19.39 12.65
C GLY A 6 -18.90 18.19 11.82
N LEU A 7 -19.89 18.32 10.96
CA LEU A 7 -20.40 17.26 10.06
C LEU A 7 -20.96 16.01 10.76
N ARG A 8 -21.19 16.04 12.07
CA ARG A 8 -21.74 14.91 12.82
C ARG A 8 -23.15 14.57 12.30
N GLY A 9 -23.33 13.33 11.85
CA GLY A 9 -24.61 12.85 11.30
C GLY A 9 -24.86 13.22 9.84
N VAL A 10 -23.91 13.88 9.17
CA VAL A 10 -23.99 14.13 7.72
C VAL A 10 -23.52 12.91 6.97
N ILE A 11 -24.37 12.36 6.10
CA ILE A 11 -24.00 11.26 5.20
C ILE A 11 -23.15 11.83 4.07
N ALA A 12 -21.87 11.43 4.02
CA ALA A 12 -20.95 11.86 2.96
C ALA A 12 -21.12 11.05 1.66
N GLY A 13 -21.52 9.79 1.76
CA GLY A 13 -21.72 8.88 0.64
C GLY A 13 -21.88 7.44 1.10
N GLU A 14 -22.09 6.55 0.13
CA GLU A 14 -22.08 5.11 0.33
C GLU A 14 -20.74 4.51 -0.09
N THR A 15 -20.30 3.46 0.60
CA THR A 15 -19.09 2.70 0.25
C THR A 15 -19.39 1.20 0.24
N ALA A 16 -18.84 0.51 -0.76
CA ALA A 16 -18.86 -0.95 -0.83
C ALA A 16 -17.53 -1.57 -0.35
N ILE A 17 -16.56 -0.74 0.08
CA ILE A 17 -15.21 -1.20 0.40
C ILE A 17 -15.13 -1.82 1.79
N SER A 18 -15.65 -1.13 2.79
CA SER A 18 -15.55 -1.60 4.16
C SER A 18 -16.80 -1.27 4.98
N THR A 19 -17.09 -2.12 5.94
CA THR A 19 -18.11 -1.90 6.94
C THR A 19 -17.44 -1.91 8.31
N VAL A 20 -17.43 -0.76 8.99
CA VAL A 20 -17.01 -0.69 10.38
C VAL A 20 -18.21 -1.04 11.22
N GLY A 21 -18.13 -2.18 11.95
CA GLY A 21 -19.24 -2.66 12.74
C GLY A 21 -19.66 -1.69 13.83
N LYS A 22 -20.97 -1.56 14.02
CA LYS A 22 -21.53 -1.13 15.30
C LYS A 22 -21.37 -2.29 16.29
N GLU A 23 -21.55 -2.06 17.59
CA GLU A 23 -21.43 -3.10 18.63
C GLU A 23 -21.99 -4.45 18.17
N GLY A 24 -21.12 -5.49 18.16
CA GLY A 24 -21.47 -6.86 17.78
C GLY A 24 -21.26 -7.25 16.32
N THR A 25 -20.76 -6.35 15.47
CA THR A 25 -20.36 -6.72 14.08
C THR A 25 -18.87 -6.50 13.86
N SER A 26 -18.22 -7.47 13.19
CA SER A 26 -16.80 -7.40 12.86
C SER A 26 -16.52 -6.39 11.73
N LEU A 27 -15.26 -5.93 11.65
CA LEU A 27 -14.75 -5.19 10.50
C LEU A 27 -14.81 -6.10 9.26
N ARG A 28 -15.34 -5.58 8.16
CA ARG A 28 -15.42 -6.31 6.89
C ARG A 28 -14.86 -5.51 5.74
N TYR A 29 -14.14 -6.18 4.84
CA TYR A 29 -13.72 -5.65 3.55
C TYR A 29 -14.44 -6.38 2.43
N ARG A 30 -15.17 -5.66 1.58
CA ARG A 30 -15.99 -6.23 0.49
C ARG A 30 -16.90 -7.38 0.94
N GLY A 31 -17.38 -7.34 2.18
CA GLY A 31 -18.24 -8.36 2.77
C GLY A 31 -17.52 -9.51 3.48
N TYR A 32 -16.21 -9.67 3.31
CA TYR A 32 -15.41 -10.67 4.00
C TYR A 32 -15.02 -10.17 5.40
N ASP A 33 -15.00 -11.07 6.38
CA ASP A 33 -14.52 -10.75 7.71
C ASP A 33 -13.02 -10.46 7.71
N ALA A 34 -12.59 -9.34 8.32
CA ALA A 34 -11.17 -8.96 8.31
C ALA A 34 -10.28 -9.97 9.04
N THR A 35 -10.78 -10.62 10.08
CA THR A 35 -10.04 -11.65 10.83
C THR A 35 -9.85 -12.92 10.00
N GLU A 36 -10.86 -13.33 9.22
CA GLU A 36 -10.74 -14.45 8.30
C GLU A 36 -9.76 -14.13 7.17
N LEU A 37 -9.84 -12.91 6.62
CA LEU A 37 -8.90 -12.48 5.57
C LEU A 37 -7.45 -12.53 6.06
N THR A 38 -7.16 -12.08 7.28
CA THR A 38 -5.79 -12.07 7.82
C THR A 38 -5.21 -13.46 8.05
N SER A 39 -6.04 -14.46 8.29
CA SER A 39 -5.59 -15.83 8.53
C SER A 39 -5.34 -16.64 7.25
N GLU A 40 -5.95 -16.25 6.12
CA GLU A 40 -5.98 -17.05 4.91
C GLU A 40 -5.36 -16.38 3.68
N ASN A 41 -5.08 -15.08 3.75
CA ASN A 41 -4.64 -14.32 2.58
C ASN A 41 -3.45 -13.41 2.90
N THR A 42 -2.66 -13.11 1.86
CA THR A 42 -1.58 -12.13 1.93
C THR A 42 -2.11 -10.70 1.78
N TYR A 43 -1.29 -9.72 2.15
CA TYR A 43 -1.61 -8.30 1.94
C TYR A 43 -1.97 -8.00 0.48
N GLU A 44 -1.22 -8.54 -0.48
CA GLU A 44 -1.44 -8.29 -1.91
C GLU A 44 -2.78 -8.85 -2.40
N GLU A 45 -3.21 -9.98 -1.86
CA GLU A 45 -4.52 -10.57 -2.18
C GLU A 45 -5.67 -9.71 -1.62
N VAL A 46 -5.51 -9.22 -0.39
CA VAL A 46 -6.49 -8.31 0.22
C VAL A 46 -6.49 -6.94 -0.46
N ALA A 47 -5.33 -6.42 -0.86
CA ALA A 47 -5.25 -5.19 -1.65
C ALA A 47 -6.00 -5.34 -2.99
N SER A 48 -5.83 -6.46 -3.68
CA SER A 48 -6.60 -6.76 -4.91
C SER A 48 -8.10 -6.82 -4.64
N LEU A 49 -8.53 -7.47 -3.57
CA LEU A 49 -9.94 -7.51 -3.17
C LEU A 49 -10.51 -6.10 -2.97
N ILE A 50 -9.82 -5.24 -2.23
CA ILE A 50 -10.27 -3.87 -1.95
C ILE A 50 -10.40 -3.06 -3.24
N LEU A 51 -9.42 -3.17 -4.14
CA LEU A 51 -9.35 -2.38 -5.38
C LEU A 51 -10.35 -2.85 -6.45
N THR A 52 -10.55 -4.15 -6.58
CA THR A 52 -11.23 -4.75 -7.74
C THR A 52 -12.42 -5.64 -7.41
N ASP A 53 -12.67 -5.93 -6.13
CA ASP A 53 -13.66 -6.89 -5.66
C ASP A 53 -13.34 -8.37 -6.02
N ILE A 54 -12.06 -8.67 -6.31
CA ILE A 54 -11.60 -10.01 -6.67
C ILE A 54 -10.57 -10.47 -5.63
N LEU A 55 -10.93 -11.48 -4.83
CA LEU A 55 -10.01 -12.13 -3.90
C LEU A 55 -9.09 -13.11 -4.66
N LYS A 56 -7.84 -13.24 -4.17
CA LYS A 56 -6.81 -14.14 -4.75
C LYS A 56 -6.36 -13.79 -6.18
N ASP A 57 -6.54 -12.54 -6.59
CA ASP A 57 -5.93 -12.04 -7.80
C ASP A 57 -4.43 -11.76 -7.58
N LYS A 58 -3.59 -12.33 -8.44
CA LYS A 58 -2.13 -12.18 -8.38
C LYS A 58 -1.60 -10.96 -9.15
N ASN A 59 -2.48 -10.20 -9.78
CA ASN A 59 -2.06 -9.08 -10.63
C ASN A 59 -1.40 -7.96 -9.81
N PHE A 60 -1.89 -7.68 -8.60
CA PHE A 60 -1.25 -6.68 -7.73
C PHE A 60 0.20 -7.04 -7.41
N LYS A 61 0.46 -8.27 -6.96
CA LYS A 61 1.82 -8.76 -6.66
C LYS A 61 2.73 -8.68 -7.88
N LYS A 62 2.23 -9.11 -9.04
CA LYS A 62 2.98 -9.06 -10.31
C LYS A 62 3.33 -7.63 -10.71
N SER A 63 2.38 -6.72 -10.62
CA SER A 63 2.58 -5.30 -10.93
C SER A 63 3.50 -4.63 -9.92
N PHE A 64 3.36 -4.95 -8.62
CA PHE A 64 4.26 -4.47 -7.58
C PHE A 64 5.71 -4.85 -7.88
N SER A 65 5.99 -6.14 -8.12
CA SER A 65 7.35 -6.63 -8.41
C SER A 65 7.95 -5.95 -9.64
N LYS A 66 7.16 -5.79 -10.70
CA LYS A 66 7.56 -5.06 -11.91
C LYS A 66 7.97 -3.62 -11.58
N TYR A 67 7.09 -2.88 -10.90
CA TYR A 67 7.34 -1.47 -10.59
C TYR A 67 8.43 -1.25 -9.56
N TYR A 68 8.60 -2.18 -8.62
CA TYR A 68 9.71 -2.14 -7.69
C TYR A 68 11.06 -2.22 -8.42
N LEU A 69 11.21 -3.19 -9.34
CA LEU A 69 12.40 -3.31 -10.18
C LEU A 69 12.63 -2.11 -11.12
N GLU A 70 11.56 -1.52 -11.65
CA GLU A 70 11.67 -0.29 -12.43
C GLU A 70 12.17 0.89 -11.57
N THR A 71 11.66 0.99 -10.34
CA THR A 71 12.00 2.05 -9.39
C THR A 71 13.47 1.95 -8.97
N THR A 72 13.99 0.75 -8.71
CA THR A 72 15.43 0.55 -8.37
C THR A 72 16.38 1.02 -9.47
N LYS A 73 15.94 1.02 -10.72
CA LYS A 73 16.72 1.41 -11.90
C LYS A 73 16.52 2.88 -12.31
N ASP A 74 15.67 3.61 -11.64
CA ASP A 74 15.40 5.01 -11.96
C ASP A 74 16.49 5.93 -11.42
N ALA A 75 17.48 6.25 -12.25
CA ALA A 75 18.62 7.07 -11.87
C ALA A 75 18.22 8.45 -11.33
N LYS A 76 17.22 9.11 -11.94
CA LYS A 76 16.77 10.44 -11.51
C LYS A 76 16.10 10.40 -10.14
N LEU A 77 15.32 9.35 -9.87
CA LEU A 77 14.72 9.14 -8.56
C LEU A 77 15.81 8.87 -7.52
N ASN A 78 16.79 8.03 -7.86
CA ASN A 78 17.89 7.69 -6.95
C ASN A 78 18.75 8.92 -6.61
N ASP A 79 19.08 9.76 -7.59
CA ASP A 79 19.82 10.99 -7.36
C ASP A 79 19.05 11.94 -6.42
N LEU A 80 17.75 12.13 -6.68
CA LEU A 80 16.90 12.95 -5.81
C LEU A 80 16.81 12.35 -4.39
N LEU A 81 16.60 11.04 -4.28
CA LEU A 81 16.49 10.34 -3.01
C LEU A 81 17.78 10.50 -2.17
N ILE A 82 18.95 10.33 -2.77
CA ILE A 82 20.25 10.54 -2.12
C ILE A 82 20.38 11.98 -1.63
N GLU A 83 19.95 12.94 -2.43
CA GLU A 83 20.05 14.35 -2.07
C GLU A 83 19.21 14.74 -0.85
N ILE A 84 17.98 14.19 -0.73
CA ILE A 84 17.00 14.68 0.27
C ILE A 84 16.85 13.79 1.50
N LYS A 85 17.18 12.48 1.44
CA LYS A 85 16.86 11.53 2.52
C LYS A 85 17.54 11.85 3.85
N GLU A 86 18.74 12.44 3.83
CA GLU A 86 19.48 12.83 5.03
C GLU A 86 19.11 14.24 5.54
N LYS A 87 18.36 15.01 4.74
CA LYS A 87 18.01 16.40 5.04
C LYS A 87 16.58 16.59 5.51
N LEU A 88 15.69 15.64 5.15
CA LEU A 88 14.25 15.74 5.41
C LEU A 88 13.77 14.62 6.31
N HIS A 89 12.65 14.86 6.98
CA HIS A 89 11.95 13.79 7.69
C HIS A 89 11.50 12.69 6.69
N PRO A 90 11.57 11.38 7.03
CA PRO A 90 11.21 10.29 6.10
C PRO A 90 9.84 10.46 5.44
N MET A 91 8.83 10.93 6.15
CA MET A 91 7.51 11.19 5.58
C MET A 91 7.50 12.34 4.56
N ASP A 92 8.38 13.33 4.71
CA ASP A 92 8.53 14.42 3.75
C ASP A 92 9.24 13.92 2.48
N VAL A 93 10.20 12.99 2.63
CA VAL A 93 10.84 12.30 1.50
C VAL A 93 9.81 11.50 0.71
N VAL A 94 9.00 10.68 1.38
CA VAL A 94 7.91 9.92 0.74
C VAL A 94 6.98 10.85 -0.02
N ARG A 95 6.48 11.91 0.62
CA ARG A 95 5.57 12.88 0.00
C ARG A 95 6.19 13.55 -1.23
N THR A 96 7.45 13.97 -1.11
CA THR A 96 8.17 14.66 -2.18
C THR A 96 8.37 13.76 -3.39
N ILE A 97 8.84 12.52 -3.18
CA ILE A 97 9.11 11.60 -4.28
C ILE A 97 7.83 11.11 -4.93
N VAL A 98 6.79 10.79 -4.16
CA VAL A 98 5.49 10.41 -4.73
C VAL A 98 4.91 11.56 -5.57
N SER A 99 5.04 12.81 -5.10
CA SER A 99 4.61 13.98 -5.86
C SER A 99 5.47 14.22 -7.11
N TYR A 100 6.79 14.04 -7.02
CA TYR A 100 7.71 14.14 -8.15
C TYR A 100 7.40 13.11 -9.25
N LYS A 101 7.00 11.91 -8.85
CA LYS A 101 6.56 10.84 -9.76
C LYS A 101 5.11 10.97 -10.21
N GLY A 102 4.53 12.15 -10.06
CA GLY A 102 3.13 12.48 -10.39
C GLY A 102 2.69 12.29 -11.85
N GLU A 103 3.59 11.85 -12.74
CA GLU A 103 3.22 11.23 -14.03
C GLU A 103 2.21 10.09 -13.86
N LEU A 104 2.13 9.57 -12.63
CA LEU A 104 1.10 8.63 -12.22
C LEU A 104 -0.32 9.19 -12.36
N THR A 105 -0.46 10.51 -12.34
CA THR A 105 -1.76 11.21 -12.38
C THR A 105 -2.20 11.62 -13.77
N THR A 106 -1.42 11.38 -14.81
CA THR A 106 -1.85 11.57 -16.21
C THR A 106 -2.82 10.47 -16.65
N LEU A 107 -3.65 10.01 -15.73
CA LEU A 107 -4.77 9.16 -16.06
C LEU A 107 -5.76 9.97 -16.89
N LYS A 108 -5.70 9.78 -18.19
CA LYS A 108 -6.58 10.43 -19.18
C LYS A 108 -8.04 9.96 -19.06
N LYS A 109 -8.31 9.02 -18.16
CA LYS A 109 -9.64 8.43 -17.96
C LYS A 109 -10.29 9.03 -16.70
N PRO A 110 -11.52 9.50 -16.76
CA PRO A 110 -12.24 10.02 -15.59
C PRO A 110 -12.62 8.93 -14.59
N ILE A 111 -12.69 7.68 -15.02
CA ILE A 111 -12.98 6.49 -14.19
C ILE A 111 -11.93 5.42 -14.51
N LEU A 112 -11.28 4.92 -13.47
CA LEU A 112 -10.31 3.84 -13.58
C LEU A 112 -11.03 2.49 -13.67
N ASP A 113 -10.63 1.66 -14.63
CA ASP A 113 -10.99 0.25 -14.62
C ASP A 113 -10.16 -0.54 -13.57
N ASN A 114 -10.43 -1.82 -13.42
CA ASN A 114 -9.75 -2.63 -12.40
C ASN A 114 -8.25 -2.80 -12.67
N GLU A 115 -7.85 -2.88 -13.92
CA GLU A 115 -6.43 -2.95 -14.30
C GLU A 115 -5.71 -1.64 -13.97
N ASP A 116 -6.27 -0.50 -14.34
CA ASP A 116 -5.72 0.82 -14.00
C ASP A 116 -5.57 1.00 -12.49
N LYS A 117 -6.54 0.55 -11.68
CA LYS A 117 -6.48 0.64 -10.21
C LYS A 117 -5.33 -0.19 -9.64
N ILE A 118 -5.17 -1.43 -10.12
CA ILE A 118 -4.08 -2.32 -9.70
C ILE A 118 -2.73 -1.73 -10.09
N GLU A 119 -2.56 -1.34 -11.36
CA GLU A 119 -1.31 -0.78 -11.87
C GLU A 119 -0.89 0.47 -11.09
N LEU A 120 -1.80 1.43 -10.91
CA LEU A 120 -1.53 2.66 -10.18
C LEU A 120 -1.18 2.41 -8.72
N SER A 121 -1.98 1.59 -8.03
CA SER A 121 -1.78 1.30 -6.61
C SER A 121 -0.50 0.52 -6.38
N ALA A 122 -0.20 -0.50 -7.19
CA ALA A 122 1.02 -1.28 -7.11
C ALA A 122 2.27 -0.42 -7.36
N ARG A 123 2.19 0.52 -8.32
CA ARG A 123 3.29 1.45 -8.63
C ARG A 123 3.58 2.41 -7.49
N ILE A 124 2.54 3.02 -6.89
CA ILE A 124 2.71 3.90 -5.74
C ILE A 124 3.29 3.12 -4.55
N THR A 125 2.75 1.93 -4.27
CA THR A 125 3.24 1.07 -3.19
C THR A 125 4.70 0.69 -3.40
N ALA A 126 5.10 0.32 -4.61
CA ALA A 126 6.48 -0.02 -4.96
C ALA A 126 7.46 1.15 -4.70
N ILE A 127 7.08 2.37 -5.09
CA ILE A 127 7.89 3.58 -4.83
C ILE A 127 8.03 3.81 -3.32
N VAL A 128 6.94 3.73 -2.56
CA VAL A 128 6.97 3.93 -1.10
C VAL A 128 7.84 2.87 -0.43
N CYS A 129 7.68 1.58 -0.78
CA CYS A 129 8.50 0.50 -0.25
C CYS A 129 9.98 0.68 -0.59
N TYR A 130 10.30 1.12 -1.81
CA TYR A 130 11.67 1.42 -2.20
C TYR A 130 12.29 2.56 -1.37
N ILE A 131 11.55 3.63 -1.12
CA ILE A 131 12.02 4.72 -0.26
C ILE A 131 12.30 4.20 1.16
N ILE A 132 11.39 3.42 1.74
CA ILE A 132 11.58 2.82 3.07
C ILE A 132 12.84 1.94 3.09
N ALA A 133 13.00 1.06 2.11
CA ALA A 133 14.16 0.18 1.97
C ALA A 133 15.48 0.98 1.87
N SER A 134 15.48 2.14 1.24
CA SER A 134 16.67 2.97 1.05
C SER A 134 17.28 3.51 2.36
N TYR A 135 16.54 3.53 3.45
CA TYR A 135 17.06 3.95 4.76
C TYR A 135 17.86 2.84 5.47
N HIS A 136 17.75 1.60 5.02
CA HIS A 136 18.31 0.42 5.70
C HIS A 136 19.18 -0.43 4.75
N GLN A 137 19.99 0.06 3.94
CA GLN A 137 21.10 -0.49 3.14
C GLN A 137 21.10 -2.01 2.78
N GLU A 138 20.04 -2.75 3.01
CA GLU A 138 19.97 -4.16 2.64
C GLU A 138 19.33 -4.30 1.26
N SER A 139 20.07 -4.91 0.33
CA SER A 139 19.52 -5.36 -0.95
C SER A 139 18.57 -6.52 -0.68
N CYS A 140 17.31 -6.38 -1.04
CA CYS A 140 16.34 -7.44 -0.92
C CYS A 140 16.19 -8.11 -2.30
N ASP A 141 16.54 -9.40 -2.38
CA ASP A 141 16.39 -10.19 -3.59
C ASP A 141 14.96 -10.72 -3.78
N GLU A 142 14.18 -10.74 -2.71
CA GLU A 142 12.77 -11.12 -2.75
C GLU A 142 11.88 -9.91 -2.99
N LEU A 143 10.95 -10.05 -3.93
CA LEU A 143 10.10 -8.97 -4.43
C LEU A 143 8.68 -9.01 -3.84
N ASP A 144 8.51 -9.65 -2.69
CA ASP A 144 7.27 -9.61 -1.92
C ASP A 144 7.25 -8.35 -1.06
N MET A 145 6.15 -7.61 -1.09
CA MET A 145 6.04 -6.33 -0.40
C MET A 145 6.34 -6.46 1.10
N GLN A 146 5.77 -7.46 1.76
CA GLN A 146 5.99 -7.74 3.18
C GLN A 146 7.48 -7.97 3.49
N TYR A 147 8.20 -8.69 2.62
CA TYR A 147 9.61 -8.98 2.81
C TYR A 147 10.46 -7.73 2.64
N VAL A 148 10.18 -6.92 1.60
CA VAL A 148 10.86 -5.63 1.38
C VAL A 148 10.70 -4.70 2.58
N VAL A 149 9.49 -4.58 3.11
CA VAL A 149 9.23 -3.71 4.27
C VAL A 149 9.83 -4.29 5.54
N ALA A 150 9.69 -5.59 5.78
CA ALA A 150 10.21 -6.23 6.99
C ALA A 150 11.74 -6.23 7.05
N SER A 151 12.43 -6.54 5.96
CA SER A 151 13.90 -6.50 5.91
C SER A 151 14.42 -5.09 6.13
N SER A 152 13.68 -4.08 5.70
CA SER A 152 14.02 -2.68 5.91
C SER A 152 13.82 -2.20 7.35
N LEU A 153 12.90 -2.79 8.10
CA LEU A 153 12.56 -2.36 9.48
C LEU A 153 13.22 -3.21 10.56
N LEU A 154 13.71 -4.40 10.22
CA LEU A 154 14.20 -5.38 11.19
C LEU A 154 15.71 -5.59 11.05
N PRO A 155 16.53 -5.08 11.97
CA PRO A 155 18.00 -5.05 11.84
C PRO A 155 18.69 -6.43 11.83
N ASN A 156 17.98 -7.52 12.14
CA ASN A 156 18.51 -8.89 12.17
C ASN A 156 17.81 -9.82 11.16
N GLY A 157 17.22 -9.24 10.12
CA GLY A 157 16.45 -9.99 9.13
C GLY A 157 15.03 -10.35 9.60
N ALA A 158 14.20 -10.74 8.65
CA ALA A 158 12.81 -11.09 8.90
C ALA A 158 12.67 -12.60 9.10
N SER A 159 12.38 -13.05 10.33
CA SER A 159 11.92 -14.42 10.54
C SER A 159 10.50 -14.60 9.98
N LYS A 160 10.11 -15.85 9.72
CA LYS A 160 8.78 -16.17 9.21
C LYS A 160 7.66 -15.60 10.10
N GLU A 161 7.80 -15.72 11.42
CA GLU A 161 6.83 -15.20 12.39
C GLU A 161 6.71 -13.67 12.34
N LYS A 162 7.82 -12.98 12.07
CA LYS A 162 7.83 -11.52 11.93
C LYS A 162 7.17 -11.07 10.63
N LEU A 163 7.36 -11.82 9.53
CA LEU A 163 6.68 -11.58 8.26
C LEU A 163 5.17 -11.79 8.39
N GLU A 164 4.75 -12.89 9.03
CA GLU A 164 3.34 -13.16 9.30
C GLU A 164 2.71 -12.09 10.19
N ALA A 165 3.42 -11.62 11.23
CA ALA A 165 2.95 -10.54 12.09
C ALA A 165 2.84 -9.20 11.35
N LEU A 166 3.75 -8.91 10.43
CA LEU A 166 3.68 -7.70 9.59
C LEU A 166 2.49 -7.78 8.63
N ASP A 167 2.27 -8.92 7.99
CA ASP A 167 1.15 -9.13 7.07
C ASP A 167 -0.19 -8.94 7.79
N LEU A 168 -0.34 -9.56 8.96
CA LEU A 168 -1.47 -9.34 9.86
C LEU A 168 -1.69 -7.86 10.17
N SER A 169 -0.61 -7.14 10.51
CA SER A 169 -0.66 -5.71 10.83
C SER A 169 -1.11 -4.87 9.63
N LEU A 170 -0.57 -5.15 8.44
CA LEU A 170 -0.90 -4.40 7.22
C LEU A 170 -2.34 -4.63 6.74
N ILE A 171 -2.88 -5.83 6.95
CA ILE A 171 -4.27 -6.14 6.57
C ILE A 171 -5.25 -5.58 7.61
N HIS A 172 -4.94 -5.70 8.91
CA HIS A 172 -5.88 -5.40 9.98
C HIS A 172 -5.89 -3.91 10.41
N ILE A 173 -4.86 -3.16 10.09
CA ILE A 173 -4.82 -1.72 10.40
C ILE A 173 -5.66 -0.93 9.42
#